data_87ea3dfd7dc4d56fe71719c53eb3a8e4
#
_entry.id   87ea3dfd7dc4d56fe71719c53eb3a8e4
#
_cell.length_a   1.000
_cell.length_b   1.000
_cell.length_c   1.000
_cell.angle_alpha   90.00
_cell.angle_beta   90.00
_cell.angle_gamma   90.00
#
_symmetry.space_group_name_H-M   'P 1'
#
loop_
_entity.id
_entity.type
_entity.pdbx_description
1 polymer ?
#
loop_
_entity_poly.entity_id
_entity_poly.type
_entity_poly.pdbx_seq_one_letter_code
_entity_poly.pdbx_strand_id
1 'polypeptide(L)'
;MASTTKIMTCIIAIESGSMDELAQVSSYAAGQPRVHAGLKSGEQYYIRDLLYSLMLESHNDTAVVIAEHIGGSVEGFAEMMNQKAQELGMENSYFITPNGLDATKGELQHSTTAHDLAVLSAYAIQNETFVAIVNTGSYTFYDTQQRHAISLNNKNAFLTQMDGAIGIKTGFTGNAGYCFTGAVRREDTTLVSVVLASGWPPNKSYKWADTANLMQYGWGNYEIRSIYLPASERIVIEMEGQQAHHVTTQRMELEELLSDTEEIVMTDLFANNVQGTIPAQTVAGIRTVFINRVPWAQSYYFFEEPIETTQYKQCFDGIVQQFLL
;
A
#
# COMPACT_ATOMS: atom_id res chain seq x y z
N MET A 1 16.86 -3.24 0.36
CA MET A 1 15.81 -2.61 -0.48
C MET A 1 16.33 -1.55 -1.46
N ALA A 2 17.51 -0.97 -1.21
CA ALA A 2 18.09 0.07 -2.06
C ALA A 2 17.09 1.23 -2.36
N SER A 3 17.18 1.84 -3.53
CA SER A 3 16.35 2.99 -3.92
C SER A 3 14.85 2.70 -4.12
N THR A 4 14.36 1.47 -3.93
CA THR A 4 12.91 1.24 -3.81
C THR A 4 12.33 1.91 -2.56
N THR A 5 13.15 2.21 -1.55
CA THR A 5 12.85 3.09 -0.42
C THR A 5 12.20 4.41 -0.84
N LYS A 6 12.60 4.96 -1.99
CA LYS A 6 12.12 6.27 -2.48
C LYS A 6 10.62 6.29 -2.80
N ILE A 7 9.96 5.13 -2.88
CA ILE A 7 8.50 5.02 -2.96
C ILE A 7 7.89 5.61 -1.68
N MET A 8 8.40 5.20 -0.50
CA MET A 8 7.96 5.73 0.79
C MET A 8 8.24 7.24 0.91
N THR A 9 9.43 7.66 0.51
CA THR A 9 9.81 9.08 0.51
C THR A 9 8.87 9.92 -0.36
N CYS A 10 8.54 9.42 -1.55
CA CYS A 10 7.68 10.11 -2.50
C CYS A 10 6.24 10.25 -1.98
N ILE A 11 5.65 9.16 -1.48
CA ILE A 11 4.24 9.20 -1.04
C ILE A 11 4.08 10.07 0.21
N ILE A 12 4.97 10.02 1.18
CA ILE A 12 4.95 10.91 2.34
C ILE A 12 5.05 12.38 1.91
N ALA A 13 5.93 12.67 0.95
CA ALA A 13 6.09 14.05 0.47
C ALA A 13 4.84 14.56 -0.27
N ILE A 14 4.14 13.72 -1.01
CA ILE A 14 2.87 14.09 -1.63
C ILE A 14 1.80 14.33 -0.57
N GLU A 15 1.69 13.44 0.41
CA GLU A 15 0.68 13.51 1.47
C GLU A 15 0.90 14.64 2.46
N SER A 16 2.13 15.13 2.61
CA SER A 16 2.42 16.30 3.45
C SER A 16 1.76 17.60 2.94
N GLY A 17 1.33 17.63 1.68
CA GLY A 17 0.77 18.82 1.04
C GLY A 17 1.80 19.88 0.64
N SER A 18 3.11 19.62 0.85
CA SER A 18 4.19 20.59 0.65
C SER A 18 4.70 20.72 -0.78
N MET A 19 4.00 20.18 -1.77
CA MET A 19 4.48 20.12 -3.16
C MET A 19 4.85 21.48 -3.77
N ASP A 20 4.15 22.53 -3.39
CA ASP A 20 4.38 23.90 -3.88
C ASP A 20 5.34 24.72 -2.98
N GLU A 21 5.90 24.08 -1.95
CA GLU A 21 6.88 24.71 -1.08
C GLU A 21 8.28 24.66 -1.67
N LEU A 22 9.10 25.65 -1.29
CA LEU A 22 10.50 25.76 -1.68
C LEU A 22 11.39 25.12 -0.62
N ALA A 23 12.05 24.04 -0.98
CA ALA A 23 13.06 23.40 -0.15
C ALA A 23 14.45 23.95 -0.46
N GLN A 24 15.22 24.26 0.59
CA GLN A 24 16.60 24.71 0.49
C GLN A 24 17.56 23.52 0.58
N VAL A 25 18.53 23.47 -0.33
CA VAL A 25 19.58 22.46 -0.34
C VAL A 25 20.59 22.73 0.77
N SER A 26 20.72 21.82 1.72
CA SER A 26 21.75 21.85 2.76
C SER A 26 23.12 21.42 2.21
N SER A 27 24.18 21.70 2.97
CA SER A 27 25.52 21.18 2.65
C SER A 27 25.59 19.64 2.76
N TYR A 28 24.79 19.06 3.65
CA TYR A 28 24.70 17.62 3.82
C TYR A 28 24.01 16.95 2.61
N ALA A 29 22.89 17.52 2.15
CA ALA A 29 22.20 17.04 0.96
C ALA A 29 23.10 17.17 -0.31
N ALA A 30 23.77 18.31 -0.50
CA ALA A 30 24.68 18.52 -1.63
C ALA A 30 25.90 17.57 -1.62
N GLY A 31 26.28 17.05 -0.46
CA GLY A 31 27.39 16.09 -0.28
C GLY A 31 26.99 14.60 -0.47
N GLN A 32 25.75 14.31 -0.84
CA GLN A 32 25.31 12.92 -0.96
C GLN A 32 26.05 12.17 -2.07
N PRO A 33 26.32 10.85 -1.85
CA PRO A 33 27.04 10.05 -2.85
C PRO A 33 26.20 9.81 -4.11
N ARG A 34 26.86 9.42 -5.18
CA ARG A 34 26.18 9.05 -6.44
C ARG A 34 25.15 7.92 -6.19
N VAL A 35 23.97 7.94 -6.85
CA VAL A 35 23.50 8.82 -7.93
C VAL A 35 22.93 10.12 -7.31
N HIS A 36 23.28 11.28 -7.85
CA HIS A 36 22.81 12.58 -7.37
C HIS A 36 22.52 13.53 -8.56
N ALA A 37 21.64 14.49 -8.36
CA ALA A 37 21.31 15.53 -9.34
C ALA A 37 22.42 16.59 -9.46
N GLY A 38 23.30 16.67 -8.46
CA GLY A 38 24.34 17.69 -8.36
C GLY A 38 23.82 19.02 -7.81
N LEU A 39 22.83 18.94 -6.92
CA LEU A 39 22.30 20.13 -6.23
C LEU A 39 23.38 20.81 -5.41
N LYS A 40 23.40 22.15 -5.41
CA LYS A 40 24.39 22.92 -4.68
C LYS A 40 23.80 23.52 -3.40
N SER A 41 24.58 23.51 -2.34
CA SER A 41 24.18 24.12 -1.06
C SER A 41 23.71 25.56 -1.26
N GLY A 42 22.54 25.89 -0.68
CA GLY A 42 21.88 27.18 -0.77
C GLY A 42 20.94 27.35 -1.97
N GLU A 43 20.95 26.46 -2.96
CA GLU A 43 19.94 26.44 -4.02
C GLU A 43 18.56 26.10 -3.44
N GLN A 44 17.49 26.54 -4.11
CA GLN A 44 16.12 26.27 -3.73
C GLN A 44 15.33 25.68 -4.90
N TYR A 45 14.52 24.67 -4.60
CA TYR A 45 13.70 23.96 -5.57
C TYR A 45 12.31 23.71 -4.99
N TYR A 46 11.30 23.65 -5.84
CA TYR A 46 9.98 23.17 -5.42
C TYR A 46 10.01 21.68 -5.09
N ILE A 47 9.32 21.27 -4.04
CA ILE A 47 9.22 19.86 -3.66
C ILE A 47 8.70 19.01 -4.83
N ARG A 48 7.68 19.49 -5.57
CA ARG A 48 7.16 18.77 -6.76
C ARG A 48 8.24 18.46 -7.80
N ASP A 49 9.17 19.37 -8.05
CA ASP A 49 10.26 19.18 -9.02
C ASP A 49 11.27 18.14 -8.51
N LEU A 50 11.55 18.20 -7.21
CA LEU A 50 12.40 17.23 -6.54
C LEU A 50 11.80 15.82 -6.55
N LEU A 51 10.47 15.65 -6.52
CA LEU A 51 9.82 14.35 -6.64
C LEU A 51 10.05 13.69 -8.01
N TYR A 52 10.06 14.46 -9.10
CA TYR A 52 10.47 13.91 -10.41
C TYR A 52 11.92 13.47 -10.40
N SER A 53 12.82 14.27 -9.83
CA SER A 53 14.24 13.93 -9.69
C SER A 53 14.44 12.64 -8.87
N LEU A 54 13.71 12.51 -7.77
CA LEU A 54 13.70 11.35 -6.88
C LEU A 54 13.28 10.07 -7.60
N MET A 55 12.20 10.13 -8.38
CA MET A 55 11.60 8.93 -8.94
C MET A 55 12.16 8.54 -10.29
N LEU A 56 12.43 9.49 -11.20
CA LEU A 56 12.88 9.21 -12.55
C LEU A 56 14.37 8.77 -12.59
N GLU A 57 15.24 9.51 -11.91
CA GLU A 57 16.70 9.26 -11.93
C GLU A 57 17.26 8.74 -10.61
N SER A 58 16.42 8.70 -9.56
CA SER A 58 16.79 8.11 -8.25
C SER A 58 17.86 8.91 -7.49
N HIS A 59 17.88 10.23 -7.60
CA HIS A 59 18.90 11.07 -7.01
C HIS A 59 18.85 11.05 -5.46
N ASN A 60 20.02 10.88 -4.84
CA ASN A 60 20.16 10.73 -3.39
C ASN A 60 20.12 12.08 -2.66
N ASP A 61 20.77 13.11 -3.24
CA ASP A 61 20.72 14.48 -2.74
C ASP A 61 19.29 15.01 -2.67
N THR A 62 18.50 14.77 -3.69
CA THR A 62 17.08 15.12 -3.76
C THR A 62 16.27 14.48 -2.63
N ALA A 63 16.50 13.20 -2.35
CA ALA A 63 15.81 12.51 -1.26
C ALA A 63 16.10 13.13 0.10
N VAL A 64 17.33 13.58 0.30
CA VAL A 64 17.75 14.22 1.55
C VAL A 64 17.15 15.63 1.67
N VAL A 65 17.13 16.42 0.59
CA VAL A 65 16.47 17.73 0.61
C VAL A 65 15.00 17.61 0.98
N ILE A 66 14.27 16.66 0.39
CA ILE A 66 12.87 16.39 0.71
C ILE A 66 12.72 16.01 2.19
N ALA A 67 13.57 15.11 2.69
CA ALA A 67 13.52 14.66 4.07
C ALA A 67 13.81 15.76 5.08
N GLU A 68 14.83 16.58 4.84
CA GLU A 68 15.17 17.71 5.71
C GLU A 68 14.06 18.77 5.72
N HIS A 69 13.42 19.02 4.58
CA HIS A 69 12.36 20.01 4.48
C HIS A 69 11.08 19.57 5.22
N ILE A 70 10.64 18.33 5.00
CA ILE A 70 9.36 17.83 5.53
C ILE A 70 9.51 17.31 6.97
N GLY A 71 10.58 16.57 7.24
CA GLY A 71 10.83 15.96 8.54
C GLY A 71 11.66 16.81 9.50
N GLY A 72 12.12 18.00 9.05
CA GLY A 72 13.03 18.87 9.81
C GLY A 72 14.46 18.31 9.89
N SER A 73 14.66 17.01 9.68
CA SER A 73 15.95 16.31 9.57
C SER A 73 15.74 14.96 8.87
N VAL A 74 16.85 14.30 8.49
CA VAL A 74 16.81 12.93 7.96
C VAL A 74 16.24 11.96 8.98
N GLU A 75 16.60 12.12 10.26
CA GLU A 75 16.12 11.29 11.35
C GLU A 75 14.61 11.49 11.60
N GLY A 76 14.14 12.75 11.63
CA GLY A 76 12.70 13.05 11.80
C GLY A 76 11.88 12.50 10.62
N PHE A 77 12.41 12.58 9.40
CA PHE A 77 11.75 11.99 8.24
C PHE A 77 11.74 10.44 8.30
N ALA A 78 12.81 9.82 8.81
CA ALA A 78 12.85 8.38 9.02
C ALA A 78 11.80 7.92 10.07
N GLU A 79 11.53 8.72 11.09
CA GLU A 79 10.43 8.47 12.03
C GLU A 79 9.07 8.50 11.32
N MET A 80 8.83 9.48 10.44
CA MET A 80 7.61 9.54 9.61
C MET A 80 7.49 8.31 8.69
N MET A 81 8.59 7.86 8.08
CA MET A 81 8.62 6.65 7.25
C MET A 81 8.24 5.39 8.05
N ASN A 82 8.76 5.24 9.27
CA ASN A 82 8.44 4.11 10.13
C ASN A 82 7.01 4.17 10.67
N GLN A 83 6.49 5.36 10.97
CA GLN A 83 5.09 5.54 11.33
C GLN A 83 4.17 5.14 10.16
N LYS A 84 4.45 5.61 8.94
CA LYS A 84 3.69 5.22 7.75
C LYS A 84 3.76 3.72 7.50
N ALA A 85 4.91 3.09 7.74
CA ALA A 85 5.05 1.64 7.64
C ALA A 85 4.12 0.89 8.60
N GLN A 86 4.03 1.36 9.86
CA GLN A 86 3.09 0.81 10.85
C GLN A 86 1.63 1.00 10.44
N GLU A 87 1.25 2.20 9.95
CA GLU A 87 -0.10 2.49 9.44
C GLU A 87 -0.51 1.56 8.29
N LEU A 88 0.45 1.17 7.45
CA LEU A 88 0.24 0.26 6.33
C LEU A 88 0.38 -1.24 6.68
N GLY A 89 0.70 -1.58 7.93
CA GLY A 89 0.92 -2.98 8.35
C GLY A 89 2.21 -3.60 7.80
N MET A 90 3.23 -2.78 7.50
CA MET A 90 4.54 -3.24 7.04
C MET A 90 5.41 -3.72 8.21
N GLU A 91 5.06 -4.86 8.80
CA GLU A 91 5.62 -5.35 10.07
C GLU A 91 7.11 -5.72 10.02
N ASN A 92 7.64 -5.98 8.82
CA ASN A 92 9.01 -6.44 8.61
C ASN A 92 9.87 -5.40 7.88
N SER A 93 9.56 -4.12 8.08
CA SER A 93 10.27 -3.00 7.46
C SER A 93 10.79 -2.03 8.52
N TYR A 94 12.02 -1.53 8.29
CA TYR A 94 12.59 -0.47 9.10
C TYR A 94 13.35 0.52 8.23
N PHE A 95 12.98 1.79 8.31
CA PHE A 95 13.53 2.88 7.50
C PHE A 95 14.50 3.72 8.32
N ILE A 96 15.69 3.98 7.77
CA ILE A 96 16.74 4.82 8.38
C ILE A 96 17.11 5.97 7.44
N THR A 97 17.11 5.72 6.12
CA THR A 97 17.52 6.70 5.12
C THR A 97 16.39 6.97 4.12
N PRO A 98 16.20 8.24 3.67
CA PRO A 98 15.15 8.56 2.70
C PRO A 98 15.52 8.16 1.26
N ASN A 99 16.80 7.89 0.99
CA ASN A 99 17.33 7.58 -0.32
C ASN A 99 17.54 6.07 -0.58
N GLY A 100 17.51 5.23 0.49
CA GLY A 100 17.71 3.79 0.38
C GLY A 100 19.16 3.35 0.36
N LEU A 101 20.09 4.20 0.78
CA LEU A 101 21.47 3.77 1.05
C LEU A 101 21.48 2.87 2.29
N ASP A 102 22.36 1.87 2.25
CA ASP A 102 22.52 0.92 3.34
C ASP A 102 22.91 1.64 4.63
N ALA A 103 22.19 1.37 5.72
CA ALA A 103 22.39 1.98 7.02
C ALA A 103 21.99 1.04 8.15
N THR A 104 22.60 1.27 9.32
CA THR A 104 22.27 0.57 10.57
C THR A 104 22.10 1.58 11.70
N LYS A 105 21.19 1.32 12.64
CA LYS A 105 20.97 2.10 13.85
C LYS A 105 20.87 1.13 15.03
N GLY A 106 21.98 0.96 15.75
CA GLY A 106 22.10 -0.14 16.72
C GLY A 106 22.05 -1.50 16.02
N GLU A 107 21.14 -2.35 16.43
CA GLU A 107 20.90 -3.67 15.81
C GLU A 107 19.93 -3.62 14.62
N LEU A 108 19.25 -2.49 14.42
CA LEU A 108 18.28 -2.33 13.36
C LEU A 108 18.97 -1.99 12.03
N GLN A 109 18.52 -2.62 10.97
CA GLN A 109 19.01 -2.40 9.62
C GLN A 109 17.94 -1.70 8.77
N HIS A 110 18.36 -0.85 7.84
CA HIS A 110 17.51 -0.30 6.81
C HIS A 110 17.06 -1.43 5.87
N SER A 111 15.88 -1.99 6.12
CA SER A 111 15.42 -3.23 5.48
C SER A 111 13.91 -3.25 5.25
N THR A 112 13.48 -4.13 4.36
CA THR A 112 12.07 -4.41 4.06
C THR A 112 11.94 -5.82 3.49
N THR A 113 10.72 -6.30 3.33
CA THR A 113 10.38 -7.53 2.60
C THR A 113 9.74 -7.23 1.25
N ALA A 114 9.65 -8.23 0.38
CA ALA A 114 8.92 -8.09 -0.89
C ALA A 114 7.42 -7.85 -0.63
N HIS A 115 6.85 -8.50 0.39
CA HIS A 115 5.48 -8.29 0.81
C HIS A 115 5.22 -6.83 1.23
N ASP A 116 6.00 -6.31 2.16
CA ASP A 116 5.81 -4.94 2.66
C ASP A 116 5.99 -3.89 1.55
N LEU A 117 6.96 -4.09 0.64
CA LEU A 117 7.09 -3.22 -0.52
C LEU A 117 5.91 -3.34 -1.50
N ALA A 118 5.28 -4.51 -1.62
CA ALA A 118 4.08 -4.66 -2.43
C ALA A 118 2.91 -3.91 -1.79
N VAL A 119 2.73 -4.00 -0.47
CA VAL A 119 1.73 -3.23 0.29
C VAL A 119 1.93 -1.72 0.09
N LEU A 120 3.15 -1.21 0.31
CA LEU A 120 3.50 0.19 0.08
C LEU A 120 3.20 0.64 -1.35
N SER A 121 3.54 -0.20 -2.33
CA SER A 121 3.37 0.12 -3.74
C SER A 121 1.90 0.10 -4.16
N ALA A 122 1.12 -0.86 -3.66
CA ALA A 122 -0.33 -0.92 -3.87
C ALA A 122 -1.03 0.31 -3.28
N TYR A 123 -0.59 0.77 -2.12
CA TYR A 123 -1.05 2.03 -1.53
C TYR A 123 -0.67 3.25 -2.38
N ALA A 124 0.60 3.36 -2.76
CA ALA A 124 1.11 4.53 -3.47
C ALA A 124 0.47 4.73 -4.85
N ILE A 125 0.17 3.65 -5.59
CA ILE A 125 -0.47 3.74 -6.92
C ILE A 125 -1.96 4.13 -6.89
N GLN A 126 -2.58 4.21 -5.72
CA GLN A 126 -3.92 4.79 -5.57
C GLN A 126 -3.88 6.32 -5.65
N ASN A 127 -2.70 6.92 -5.46
CA ASN A 127 -2.50 8.36 -5.56
C ASN A 127 -2.17 8.74 -7.03
N GLU A 128 -3.06 9.51 -7.65
CA GLU A 128 -2.90 9.92 -9.06
C GLU A 128 -1.63 10.75 -9.30
N THR A 129 -1.25 11.60 -8.35
CA THR A 129 -0.02 12.41 -8.45
C THR A 129 1.22 11.51 -8.43
N PHE A 130 1.24 10.48 -7.56
CA PHE A 130 2.31 9.50 -7.56
C PHE A 130 2.42 8.78 -8.90
N VAL A 131 1.30 8.30 -9.44
CA VAL A 131 1.25 7.61 -10.74
C VAL A 131 1.73 8.54 -11.86
N ALA A 132 1.29 9.79 -11.89
CA ALA A 132 1.74 10.77 -12.88
C ALA A 132 3.25 10.97 -12.84
N ILE A 133 3.86 11.08 -11.66
CA ILE A 133 5.31 11.24 -11.50
C ILE A 133 6.06 10.00 -12.02
N VAL A 134 5.72 8.80 -11.56
CA VAL A 134 6.48 7.58 -11.88
C VAL A 134 6.31 7.14 -13.34
N ASN A 135 5.23 7.54 -14.00
CA ASN A 135 4.96 7.25 -15.41
C ASN A 135 5.52 8.32 -16.39
N THR A 136 6.04 9.42 -15.86
CA THR A 136 6.62 10.47 -16.69
C THR A 136 7.93 10.00 -17.34
N GLY A 137 8.05 10.15 -18.65
CA GLY A 137 9.24 9.72 -19.42
C GLY A 137 10.42 10.65 -19.25
N SER A 138 10.20 11.97 -19.26
CA SER A 138 11.23 12.99 -19.09
C SER A 138 10.65 14.23 -18.41
N TYR A 139 11.51 14.95 -17.69
CA TYR A 139 11.13 16.17 -16.99
C TYR A 139 12.33 17.11 -16.87
N THR A 140 12.12 18.42 -16.99
CA THR A 140 13.18 19.42 -16.78
C THR A 140 12.70 20.47 -15.82
N PHE A 141 13.53 20.80 -14.85
CA PHE A 141 13.26 21.83 -13.86
C PHE A 141 14.50 22.69 -13.56
N TYR A 142 14.31 23.75 -12.81
CA TYR A 142 15.34 24.76 -12.55
C TYR A 142 15.35 25.12 -11.06
N ASP A 143 16.52 25.58 -10.58
CA ASP A 143 16.56 26.32 -9.34
C ASP A 143 15.74 27.62 -9.45
N THR A 144 15.31 28.18 -8.34
CA THR A 144 14.45 29.39 -8.32
C THR A 144 15.09 30.60 -9.00
N GLN A 145 16.40 30.61 -9.18
CA GLN A 145 17.13 31.67 -9.88
C GLN A 145 17.44 31.33 -11.35
N GLN A 146 16.94 30.20 -11.84
CA GLN A 146 17.13 29.70 -13.20
C GLN A 146 18.61 29.56 -13.66
N ARG A 147 19.51 29.34 -12.69
CA ARG A 147 20.95 29.19 -12.95
C ARG A 147 21.36 27.76 -13.18
N HIS A 148 20.59 26.81 -12.66
CA HIS A 148 20.84 25.40 -12.73
C HIS A 148 19.66 24.65 -13.31
N ALA A 149 19.79 24.17 -14.55
CA ALA A 149 18.79 23.34 -15.22
C ALA A 149 19.12 21.87 -14.98
N ILE A 150 18.11 21.10 -14.57
CA ILE A 150 18.22 19.65 -14.36
C ILE A 150 17.24 18.96 -15.29
N SER A 151 17.79 18.22 -16.27
CA SER A 151 17.00 17.44 -17.23
C SER A 151 17.04 15.97 -16.84
N LEU A 152 15.87 15.36 -16.71
CA LEU A 152 15.66 14.00 -16.24
C LEU A 152 15.13 13.10 -17.34
N ASN A 153 15.59 11.85 -17.36
CA ASN A 153 15.03 10.79 -18.18
C ASN A 153 14.71 9.59 -17.28
N ASN A 154 13.50 9.07 -17.39
CA ASN A 154 13.10 7.94 -16.57
C ASN A 154 13.95 6.69 -16.84
N LYS A 155 14.64 6.21 -15.82
CA LYS A 155 15.51 5.02 -15.90
C LYS A 155 14.75 3.69 -15.83
N ASN A 156 13.42 3.76 -15.69
CA ASN A 156 12.57 2.59 -15.65
C ASN A 156 12.24 2.08 -17.06
N ALA A 157 13.08 1.19 -17.58
CA ALA A 157 12.87 0.61 -18.90
C ALA A 157 11.60 -0.25 -18.99
N PHE A 158 11.03 -0.69 -17.86
CA PHE A 158 9.80 -1.48 -17.83
C PHE A 158 8.60 -0.74 -18.44
N LEU A 159 8.57 0.59 -18.35
CA LEU A 159 7.55 1.44 -18.96
C LEU A 159 7.42 1.29 -20.48
N THR A 160 8.52 0.88 -21.15
CA THR A 160 8.55 0.66 -22.61
C THR A 160 8.60 -0.82 -23.00
N GLN A 161 8.80 -1.72 -22.04
CA GLN A 161 8.94 -3.16 -22.27
C GLN A 161 7.65 -3.94 -21.99
N MET A 162 6.75 -3.37 -21.20
CA MET A 162 5.51 -4.05 -20.80
C MET A 162 4.31 -3.13 -21.10
N ASP A 163 3.38 -3.65 -21.88
CA ASP A 163 2.12 -2.95 -22.16
C ASP A 163 1.28 -2.79 -20.89
N GLY A 164 0.76 -1.59 -20.67
CA GLY A 164 0.05 -1.22 -19.45
C GLY A 164 0.94 -0.90 -18.25
N ALA A 165 2.27 -0.90 -18.39
CA ALA A 165 3.17 -0.53 -17.30
C ALA A 165 2.98 0.93 -16.87
N ILE A 166 2.80 1.16 -15.56
CA ILE A 166 2.59 2.50 -14.97
C ILE A 166 3.74 2.94 -14.06
N GLY A 167 4.69 2.10 -13.78
CA GLY A 167 5.84 2.41 -12.91
C GLY A 167 6.46 1.12 -12.38
N ILE A 168 7.19 1.12 -11.25
CA ILE A 168 7.27 2.15 -10.20
C ILE A 168 8.73 2.57 -10.00
N LYS A 169 9.59 1.68 -9.38
CA LYS A 169 10.92 2.11 -8.95
C LYS A 169 11.97 1.02 -9.03
N THR A 170 13.14 1.37 -9.57
CA THR A 170 14.36 0.54 -9.55
C THR A 170 15.22 0.86 -8.33
N GLY A 171 15.97 -0.14 -7.85
CA GLY A 171 16.99 0.03 -6.82
C GLY A 171 18.23 -0.82 -7.07
N PHE A 172 19.36 -0.37 -6.55
CA PHE A 172 20.60 -1.14 -6.49
C PHE A 172 21.52 -0.59 -5.42
N THR A 173 22.01 -1.47 -4.54
CA THR A 173 23.23 -1.29 -3.74
C THR A 173 24.05 -2.57 -3.83
N GLY A 174 25.30 -2.54 -3.40
CA GLY A 174 26.14 -3.74 -3.36
C GLY A 174 25.53 -4.85 -2.51
N ASN A 175 24.90 -4.48 -1.39
CA ASN A 175 24.27 -5.44 -0.48
C ASN A 175 22.90 -5.92 -0.97
N ALA A 176 22.08 -5.01 -1.52
CA ALA A 176 20.71 -5.33 -1.93
C ALA A 176 20.62 -6.07 -3.28
N GLY A 177 21.61 -5.96 -4.14
CA GLY A 177 21.50 -6.41 -5.53
C GLY A 177 20.53 -5.53 -6.33
N TYR A 178 20.14 -6.01 -7.51
CA TYR A 178 19.10 -5.33 -8.31
C TYR A 178 17.72 -5.57 -7.73
N CYS A 179 17.04 -4.49 -7.40
CA CYS A 179 15.66 -4.47 -6.90
C CYS A 179 14.77 -3.72 -7.89
N PHE A 180 13.53 -4.15 -8.00
CA PHE A 180 12.52 -3.45 -8.78
C PHE A 180 11.13 -3.68 -8.20
N THR A 181 10.34 -2.63 -8.18
CA THR A 181 8.90 -2.69 -7.97
C THR A 181 8.23 -2.22 -9.24
N GLY A 182 7.42 -3.07 -9.83
CA GLY A 182 6.68 -2.81 -11.06
C GLY A 182 5.18 -2.83 -10.84
N ALA A 183 4.44 -2.03 -11.62
CA ALA A 183 2.99 -2.08 -11.67
C ALA A 183 2.51 -2.04 -13.13
N VAL A 184 1.50 -2.86 -13.42
CA VAL A 184 0.85 -2.95 -14.74
C VAL A 184 -0.65 -2.82 -14.54
N ARG A 185 -1.27 -1.91 -15.27
CA ARG A 185 -2.72 -1.71 -15.30
C ARG A 185 -3.29 -2.21 -16.61
N ARG A 186 -4.31 -3.04 -16.54
CA ARG A 186 -5.11 -3.48 -17.67
C ARG A 186 -6.57 -3.37 -17.28
N GLU A 187 -7.36 -2.62 -18.07
CA GLU A 187 -8.75 -2.33 -17.73
C GLU A 187 -8.84 -1.80 -16.28
N ASP A 188 -9.66 -2.39 -15.45
CA ASP A 188 -9.88 -1.99 -14.06
C ASP A 188 -8.95 -2.71 -13.06
N THR A 189 -8.07 -3.59 -13.53
CA THR A 189 -7.15 -4.36 -12.68
C THR A 189 -5.73 -3.83 -12.75
N THR A 190 -5.11 -3.67 -11.58
CA THR A 190 -3.68 -3.32 -11.47
C THR A 190 -2.95 -4.39 -10.67
N LEU A 191 -1.93 -4.98 -11.28
CA LEU A 191 -1.02 -5.89 -10.60
C LEU A 191 0.26 -5.16 -10.19
N VAL A 192 0.72 -5.45 -8.98
CA VAL A 192 2.01 -5.00 -8.45
C VAL A 192 2.91 -6.20 -8.27
N SER A 193 4.18 -6.09 -8.67
CA SER A 193 5.20 -7.08 -8.39
C SER A 193 6.43 -6.45 -7.75
N VAL A 194 7.09 -7.21 -6.90
CA VAL A 194 8.32 -6.82 -6.24
C VAL A 194 9.37 -7.90 -6.43
N VAL A 195 10.52 -7.51 -6.94
CA VAL A 195 11.71 -8.38 -7.01
C VAL A 195 12.85 -7.74 -6.24
N LEU A 196 13.42 -8.49 -5.30
CA LEU A 196 14.56 -8.08 -4.49
C LEU A 196 15.73 -9.02 -4.77
N ALA A 197 16.95 -8.49 -4.71
CA ALA A 197 18.16 -9.26 -4.97
C ALA A 197 18.14 -10.05 -6.31
N SER A 198 17.50 -9.49 -7.34
CA SER A 198 17.39 -10.10 -8.66
C SER A 198 18.70 -9.88 -9.46
N GLY A 199 19.77 -10.49 -8.96
CA GLY A 199 21.12 -10.46 -9.52
C GLY A 199 21.98 -9.26 -9.11
N TRP A 200 23.26 -9.38 -9.46
CA TRP A 200 24.30 -8.38 -9.32
C TRP A 200 24.99 -8.16 -10.67
N PRO A 201 25.84 -7.13 -10.81
CA PRO A 201 26.57 -6.93 -12.05
C PRO A 201 27.32 -8.20 -12.53
N PRO A 202 27.24 -8.55 -13.82
CA PRO A 202 26.67 -7.77 -14.93
C PRO A 202 25.15 -8.00 -15.16
N ASN A 203 24.44 -8.77 -14.37
CA ASN A 203 23.09 -9.33 -14.62
C ASN A 203 21.95 -8.30 -14.41
N LYS A 204 22.12 -7.09 -14.93
CA LYS A 204 21.18 -5.96 -14.76
C LYS A 204 19.76 -6.22 -15.32
N SER A 205 19.63 -7.14 -16.27
CA SER A 205 18.35 -7.44 -16.95
C SER A 205 17.46 -8.41 -16.19
N TYR A 206 17.99 -9.15 -15.22
CA TYR A 206 17.22 -10.19 -14.52
C TYR A 206 15.94 -9.64 -13.87
N LYS A 207 16.02 -8.49 -13.20
CA LYS A 207 14.85 -7.86 -12.60
C LYS A 207 13.69 -7.62 -13.58
N TRP A 208 13.98 -7.34 -14.87
CA TRP A 208 12.95 -7.15 -15.89
C TRP A 208 12.31 -8.47 -16.29
N ALA A 209 13.12 -9.52 -16.45
CA ALA A 209 12.64 -10.86 -16.76
C ALA A 209 11.79 -11.43 -15.60
N ASP A 210 12.30 -11.33 -14.37
CA ASP A 210 11.59 -11.79 -13.18
C ASP A 210 10.26 -11.06 -13.00
N THR A 211 10.25 -9.75 -13.18
CA THR A 211 9.01 -8.94 -13.11
C THR A 211 8.03 -9.34 -14.21
N ALA A 212 8.50 -9.53 -15.45
CA ALA A 212 7.64 -9.96 -16.56
C ALA A 212 7.01 -11.33 -16.27
N ASN A 213 7.79 -12.27 -15.73
CA ASN A 213 7.29 -13.59 -15.34
C ASN A 213 6.23 -13.51 -14.22
N LEU A 214 6.45 -12.66 -13.20
CA LEU A 214 5.47 -12.44 -12.13
C LEU A 214 4.18 -11.82 -12.66
N MET A 215 4.26 -10.83 -13.54
CA MET A 215 3.08 -10.23 -14.18
C MET A 215 2.33 -11.24 -15.04
N GLN A 216 3.07 -12.07 -15.80
CA GLN A 216 2.48 -13.12 -16.61
C GLN A 216 1.78 -14.18 -15.76
N TYR A 217 2.39 -14.56 -14.62
CA TYR A 217 1.78 -15.44 -13.64
C TYR A 217 0.49 -14.84 -13.07
N GLY A 218 0.53 -13.55 -12.65
CA GLY A 218 -0.63 -12.88 -12.11
C GLY A 218 -1.81 -12.84 -13.10
N TRP A 219 -1.57 -12.38 -14.32
CA TRP A 219 -2.62 -12.33 -15.36
C TRP A 219 -3.10 -13.72 -15.84
N GLY A 220 -2.30 -14.76 -15.67
CA GLY A 220 -2.67 -16.12 -16.05
C GLY A 220 -3.40 -16.91 -14.97
N ASN A 221 -3.36 -16.48 -13.71
CA ASN A 221 -3.89 -17.25 -12.59
C ASN A 221 -4.93 -16.49 -11.75
N TYR A 222 -5.11 -15.20 -11.95
CA TYR A 222 -6.05 -14.39 -11.20
C TYR A 222 -7.06 -13.73 -12.13
N GLU A 223 -8.33 -13.77 -11.76
CA GLU A 223 -9.44 -13.10 -12.45
C GLU A 223 -10.38 -12.42 -11.46
N ILE A 224 -11.08 -11.38 -11.88
CA ILE A 224 -12.13 -10.76 -11.07
C ILE A 224 -13.30 -11.73 -10.99
N ARG A 225 -13.66 -12.10 -9.77
CA ARG A 225 -14.81 -12.96 -9.45
C ARG A 225 -15.81 -12.24 -8.59
N SER A 226 -17.08 -12.35 -8.98
CA SER A 226 -18.18 -11.87 -8.15
C SER A 226 -18.50 -12.89 -7.07
N ILE A 227 -18.36 -12.48 -5.81
CA ILE A 227 -18.83 -13.24 -4.65
C ILE A 227 -20.22 -12.70 -4.32
N TYR A 228 -21.22 -13.52 -4.61
CA TYR A 228 -22.61 -13.16 -4.40
C TYR A 228 -23.09 -13.64 -3.04
N LEU A 229 -23.49 -12.68 -2.18
CA LEU A 229 -24.17 -12.96 -0.92
C LEU A 229 -25.66 -12.65 -1.12
N PRO A 230 -26.52 -13.67 -1.29
CA PRO A 230 -27.94 -13.44 -1.45
C PRO A 230 -28.51 -12.75 -0.20
N ALA A 231 -29.50 -11.87 -0.40
CA ALA A 231 -30.38 -11.52 0.70
C ALA A 231 -30.94 -12.82 1.24
N SER A 232 -30.86 -13.06 2.54
CA SER A 232 -31.47 -14.26 3.10
C SER A 232 -32.98 -14.18 2.91
N GLU A 233 -33.53 -15.20 2.30
CA GLU A 233 -34.92 -15.53 2.56
C GLU A 233 -35.04 -15.72 4.08
N ARG A 234 -36.16 -15.25 4.66
CA ARG A 234 -36.51 -15.32 6.08
C ARG A 234 -35.88 -16.51 6.81
N ILE A 235 -34.73 -16.28 7.46
CA ILE A 235 -34.09 -17.30 8.28
C ILE A 235 -34.80 -17.29 9.64
N VAL A 236 -35.14 -18.47 10.11
CA VAL A 236 -35.68 -18.67 11.43
C VAL A 236 -34.55 -19.06 12.37
N ILE A 237 -34.32 -18.23 13.39
CA ILE A 237 -33.38 -18.56 14.46
C ILE A 237 -34.14 -18.99 15.69
N GLU A 238 -33.75 -20.10 16.30
CA GLU A 238 -34.29 -20.56 17.60
C GLU A 238 -33.34 -20.07 18.70
N MET A 239 -33.88 -19.26 19.62
CA MET A 239 -33.13 -18.88 20.81
C MET A 239 -33.57 -19.78 21.97
N GLU A 240 -32.64 -20.18 22.87
CA GLU A 240 -32.89 -21.15 23.93
C GLU A 240 -34.21 -20.86 24.71
N GLY A 241 -35.15 -21.76 24.53
CA GLY A 241 -36.43 -21.77 25.27
C GLY A 241 -37.53 -20.82 24.77
N GLN A 242 -37.37 -20.24 23.54
CA GLN A 242 -38.33 -19.27 23.01
C GLN A 242 -38.70 -19.52 21.53
N GLN A 243 -39.71 -18.77 21.08
CA GLN A 243 -40.25 -18.84 19.74
C GLN A 243 -39.17 -18.54 18.67
N ALA A 244 -39.35 -19.14 17.50
CA ALA A 244 -38.59 -18.88 16.33
C ALA A 244 -38.73 -17.43 15.87
N HIS A 245 -37.60 -16.72 15.68
CA HIS A 245 -37.56 -15.35 15.22
C HIS A 245 -37.08 -15.24 13.77
N HIS A 246 -37.73 -14.35 13.04
CA HIS A 246 -37.35 -14.10 11.65
C HIS A 246 -36.24 -13.03 11.57
N VAL A 247 -35.20 -13.33 10.84
CA VAL A 247 -34.10 -12.42 10.56
C VAL A 247 -33.84 -12.32 9.08
N THR A 248 -33.44 -11.14 8.63
CA THR A 248 -33.10 -10.86 7.24
C THR A 248 -31.72 -10.25 7.12
N THR A 249 -31.04 -10.48 5.99
CA THR A 249 -29.81 -9.77 5.63
C THR A 249 -29.96 -9.09 4.28
N GLN A 250 -29.21 -8.03 4.07
CA GLN A 250 -29.18 -7.35 2.79
C GLN A 250 -28.36 -8.15 1.78
N ARG A 251 -28.71 -8.04 0.49
CA ARG A 251 -27.89 -8.53 -0.62
C ARG A 251 -26.57 -7.77 -0.63
N MET A 252 -25.47 -8.50 -0.79
CA MET A 252 -24.15 -7.93 -1.04
C MET A 252 -23.53 -8.64 -2.23
N GLU A 253 -22.84 -7.90 -3.08
CA GLU A 253 -22.03 -8.40 -4.17
C GLU A 253 -20.65 -7.78 -4.04
N LEU A 254 -19.62 -8.62 -4.04
CA LEU A 254 -18.23 -8.25 -3.92
C LEU A 254 -17.52 -8.70 -5.19
N GLU A 255 -16.69 -7.84 -5.76
CA GLU A 255 -15.81 -8.18 -6.86
C GLU A 255 -14.38 -8.22 -6.36
N GLU A 256 -13.75 -9.40 -6.45
CA GLU A 256 -12.40 -9.63 -5.94
C GLU A 256 -11.53 -10.32 -6.96
N LEU A 257 -10.25 -9.96 -6.99
CA LEU A 257 -9.25 -10.57 -7.84
C LEU A 257 -8.76 -11.88 -7.18
N LEU A 258 -9.23 -13.02 -7.68
CA LEU A 258 -9.02 -14.33 -7.06
C LEU A 258 -8.42 -15.33 -8.04
N SER A 259 -7.64 -16.27 -7.51
CA SER A 259 -7.18 -17.45 -8.23
C SER A 259 -8.14 -18.64 -8.04
N ASP A 260 -7.99 -19.68 -8.87
CA ASP A 260 -8.77 -20.93 -8.73
C ASP A 260 -8.46 -21.72 -7.45
N THR A 261 -7.35 -21.41 -6.80
CA THR A 261 -6.88 -22.14 -5.61
C THR A 261 -7.36 -21.52 -4.30
N GLU A 262 -7.99 -20.35 -4.34
CA GLU A 262 -8.46 -19.68 -3.13
C GLU A 262 -9.77 -20.28 -2.64
N GLU A 263 -9.79 -20.60 -1.34
CA GLU A 263 -10.97 -21.15 -0.67
C GLU A 263 -11.86 -19.99 -0.20
N ILE A 264 -13.10 -19.95 -0.70
CA ILE A 264 -14.11 -18.99 -0.24
C ILE A 264 -15.09 -19.74 0.67
N VAL A 265 -15.17 -19.30 1.93
CA VAL A 265 -16.08 -19.88 2.93
C VAL A 265 -16.97 -18.78 3.50
N MET A 266 -18.26 -19.07 3.62
CA MET A 266 -19.22 -18.19 4.30
C MET A 266 -19.64 -18.86 5.59
N THR A 267 -19.67 -18.08 6.67
CA THR A 267 -20.15 -18.52 7.98
C THR A 267 -21.17 -17.54 8.50
N ASP A 268 -22.22 -18.08 9.12
CA ASP A 268 -23.26 -17.31 9.78
C ASP A 268 -23.16 -17.52 11.29
N LEU A 269 -23.13 -16.45 12.06
CA LEU A 269 -23.13 -16.48 13.51
C LEU A 269 -24.31 -15.67 14.02
N PHE A 270 -25.17 -16.29 14.81
CA PHE A 270 -26.36 -15.66 15.41
C PHE A 270 -26.24 -15.50 16.92
N ALA A 271 -26.94 -14.49 17.47
CA ALA A 271 -27.03 -14.30 18.89
C ALA A 271 -27.80 -15.47 19.53
N ASN A 272 -27.21 -16.14 20.50
CA ASN A 272 -27.78 -17.32 21.14
C ASN A 272 -28.70 -16.97 22.35
N ASN A 273 -28.47 -15.86 22.99
CA ASN A 273 -29.21 -15.42 24.16
C ASN A 273 -29.47 -13.92 24.13
N VAL A 274 -30.70 -13.53 23.98
CA VAL A 274 -31.11 -12.13 24.01
C VAL A 274 -32.16 -11.96 25.06
N GLN A 275 -32.11 -10.87 25.83
CA GLN A 275 -33.02 -10.63 26.93
C GLN A 275 -33.51 -9.18 26.97
N GLY A 276 -34.75 -8.98 27.34
CA GLY A 276 -35.42 -7.69 27.38
C GLY A 276 -36.13 -7.40 26.05
N THR A 277 -36.67 -6.20 25.92
CA THR A 277 -37.32 -5.78 24.67
C THR A 277 -36.23 -5.38 23.66
N ILE A 278 -36.19 -6.07 22.54
CA ILE A 278 -35.26 -5.77 21.42
C ILE A 278 -36.07 -5.12 20.32
N PRO A 279 -35.73 -3.93 19.89
CA PRO A 279 -36.40 -3.27 18.76
C PRO A 279 -36.22 -4.08 17.46
N ALA A 280 -37.17 -3.98 16.55
CA ALA A 280 -36.97 -4.38 15.16
C ALA A 280 -35.75 -3.67 14.58
N GLN A 281 -35.10 -4.29 13.57
CA GLN A 281 -33.86 -3.79 12.93
C GLN A 281 -32.63 -3.78 13.85
N THR A 282 -32.68 -4.43 15.00
CA THR A 282 -31.49 -4.71 15.82
C THR A 282 -30.71 -5.86 15.18
N VAL A 283 -29.38 -5.82 15.24
CA VAL A 283 -28.51 -6.87 14.72
C VAL A 283 -28.77 -8.19 15.45
N ALA A 284 -29.10 -9.22 14.69
CA ALA A 284 -29.40 -10.58 15.16
C ALA A 284 -28.24 -11.55 14.94
N GLY A 285 -27.36 -11.21 14.01
CA GLY A 285 -26.21 -12.06 13.64
C GLY A 285 -25.33 -11.40 12.60
N ILE A 286 -24.23 -12.09 12.29
CA ILE A 286 -23.22 -11.65 11.31
C ILE A 286 -22.96 -12.80 10.34
N ARG A 287 -22.98 -12.50 9.05
CA ARG A 287 -22.43 -13.33 7.99
C ARG A 287 -21.04 -12.84 7.67
N THR A 288 -20.05 -13.71 7.72
CA THR A 288 -18.67 -13.41 7.37
C THR A 288 -18.25 -14.24 6.17
N VAL A 289 -17.68 -13.56 5.17
CA VAL A 289 -16.99 -14.18 4.03
C VAL A 289 -15.52 -14.29 4.40
N PHE A 290 -14.96 -15.46 4.28
CA PHE A 290 -13.54 -15.74 4.44
C PHE A 290 -12.94 -16.09 3.09
N ILE A 291 -11.77 -15.53 2.79
CA ILE A 291 -10.90 -15.95 1.69
C ILE A 291 -9.64 -16.52 2.31
N ASN A 292 -9.34 -17.79 2.05
CA ASN A 292 -8.21 -18.50 2.65
C ASN A 292 -8.18 -18.41 4.19
N ARG A 293 -9.35 -18.51 4.83
CA ARG A 293 -9.55 -18.39 6.30
C ARG A 293 -9.30 -17.00 6.88
N VAL A 294 -9.06 -15.99 6.05
CA VAL A 294 -8.96 -14.58 6.48
C VAL A 294 -10.34 -13.94 6.31
N PRO A 295 -10.90 -13.28 7.33
CA PRO A 295 -12.16 -12.57 7.19
C PRO A 295 -12.00 -11.42 6.20
N TRP A 296 -12.87 -11.38 5.18
CA TRP A 296 -12.78 -10.44 4.07
C TRP A 296 -13.90 -9.41 4.05
N ALA A 297 -15.14 -9.88 4.23
CA ALA A 297 -16.31 -9.03 4.23
C ALA A 297 -17.37 -9.54 5.21
N GLN A 298 -18.20 -8.63 5.70
CA GLN A 298 -19.29 -8.94 6.63
C GLN A 298 -20.60 -8.30 6.19
N SER A 299 -21.70 -9.03 6.38
CA SER A 299 -23.06 -8.51 6.32
C SER A 299 -23.79 -8.87 7.60
N TYR A 300 -24.79 -8.08 7.96
CA TYR A 300 -25.51 -8.23 9.23
C TYR A 300 -26.91 -8.77 9.00
N TYR A 301 -27.34 -9.64 9.90
CA TYR A 301 -28.72 -10.07 10.03
C TYR A 301 -29.45 -9.14 10.99
N PHE A 302 -30.69 -8.81 10.69
CA PHE A 302 -31.53 -7.94 11.50
C PHE A 302 -32.83 -8.64 11.87
N PHE A 303 -33.31 -8.41 13.09
CA PHE A 303 -34.64 -8.85 13.46
C PHE A 303 -35.70 -8.10 12.66
N GLU A 304 -36.63 -8.82 12.05
CA GLU A 304 -37.75 -8.19 11.32
C GLU A 304 -38.76 -7.51 12.25
N GLU A 305 -39.04 -8.14 13.40
CA GLU A 305 -40.02 -7.70 14.38
C GLU A 305 -39.38 -7.47 15.75
N PRO A 306 -39.97 -6.62 16.60
CA PRO A 306 -39.53 -6.47 17.98
C PRO A 306 -39.65 -7.79 18.74
N ILE A 307 -38.72 -8.05 19.63
CA ILE A 307 -38.71 -9.26 20.47
C ILE A 307 -38.87 -8.86 21.91
N GLU A 308 -39.80 -9.51 22.63
CA GLU A 308 -39.97 -9.41 24.07
C GLU A 308 -39.47 -10.70 24.72
N THR A 309 -38.45 -10.61 25.57
CA THR A 309 -37.89 -11.77 26.26
C THR A 309 -37.81 -11.54 27.76
N THR A 310 -37.85 -12.62 28.53
CA THR A 310 -37.95 -12.54 30.01
C THR A 310 -36.65 -12.82 30.77
N GLN A 311 -35.52 -13.17 30.09
CA GLN A 311 -34.25 -13.48 30.77
C GLN A 311 -33.02 -12.90 30.04
N TYR A 312 -31.96 -12.49 30.78
CA TYR A 312 -30.80 -11.74 30.32
C TYR A 312 -29.45 -12.46 30.38
N LYS A 313 -28.67 -12.42 29.28
CA LYS A 313 -27.19 -12.45 29.37
C LYS A 313 -26.56 -11.75 28.16
N GLN A 314 -25.66 -10.75 28.39
CA GLN A 314 -24.93 -10.01 27.36
C GLN A 314 -23.92 -10.91 26.64
N CYS A 315 -24.05 -11.08 25.32
CA CYS A 315 -23.07 -11.74 24.48
C CYS A 315 -22.66 -10.93 23.22
N PHE A 316 -23.31 -9.77 22.99
CA PHE A 316 -23.06 -9.00 21.75
C PHE A 316 -21.74 -8.25 21.72
N ASP A 317 -21.27 -7.69 22.84
CA ASP A 317 -20.05 -6.88 22.89
C ASP A 317 -18.78 -7.69 22.59
N GLY A 318 -18.78 -8.99 22.86
CA GLY A 318 -17.65 -9.88 22.61
C GLY A 318 -17.47 -10.26 21.11
N ILE A 319 -18.57 -10.29 20.37
CA ILE A 319 -18.53 -10.71 18.94
C ILE A 319 -18.09 -9.55 18.06
N VAL A 320 -18.59 -8.34 18.31
CA VAL A 320 -18.23 -7.15 17.53
C VAL A 320 -16.80 -6.71 17.81
N GLN A 321 -16.32 -6.79 19.06
CA GLN A 321 -14.93 -6.42 19.42
C GLN A 321 -13.88 -7.43 18.92
N GLN A 322 -14.23 -8.68 18.68
CA GLN A 322 -13.28 -9.70 18.23
C GLN A 322 -12.95 -9.60 16.73
N PHE A 323 -13.75 -8.85 15.95
CA PHE A 323 -13.64 -8.73 14.50
C PHE A 323 -13.40 -7.27 14.02
N LEU A 324 -13.24 -6.31 14.93
CA LEU A 324 -12.89 -4.90 14.64
C LEU A 324 -11.42 -4.57 14.97
N LEU A 325 -10.58 -5.58 15.16
CA LEU A 325 -9.11 -5.47 15.26
C LEU A 325 -8.50 -5.99 13.92
#